data_34ab4d841975d159c9e7aa41fa9edfcf
#
_entry.id   34ab4d841975d159c9e7aa41fa9edfcf
#
_cell.length_a   1.000
_cell.length_b   1.000
_cell.length_c   1.000
_cell.angle_alpha   90.00
_cell.angle_beta   90.00
_cell.angle_gamma   90.00
#
_symmetry.space_group_name_H-M   'P 1'
#
loop_
_entity.id
_entity.type
_entity.pdbx_description
1 polymer ?
#
loop_
_entity_poly.entity_id
_entity_poly.type
_entity_poly.pdbx_seq_one_letter_code
_entity_poly.pdbx_strand_id
1 'polypeptide(L)'
;LIDKGKVGCGGTSIALEDGKDTIICVPFVSLIKNKMQKYNTDGKVNVLGVYEGVTTYEIKEYLNTKKGAKKIMCCLLYTSDAADSLAKVAGITGYNFFLLIDELHLLFIQYVFRNKAVRTVLDEYTKFKEWSFLTATPIEYDLMLEELKDIPTFKIDWEDKTEVKVNAVQCKYVGATVKKVINDFLEGKVFGNAHFFVNSVEFIATMIKNCNLTNENTRIIFSKNNETYKHTCQGVTNGETTDPVKKINFYTSTCFEGCDLFDTEGKIYIISESSKAQTLMDISTQVRQIVGRIRDTQYADSITHLYKATRYNTDLTYEEYKQVVLEEEQKAKSYTTKVNSDKEIKEGTKESIYHYIWKDEDTGEFIFDPNRMKLDIYNFKVLNHTYSLQVNLSTEYNKAGMAVGCSTDKTSDKLLKNDSARTTFKDAIEEYDSIMQRKEGMVFSLTDGDRLALLKKKYSYIKDAYELLGMEQIRELKYHTSHIQRLLISISEKMDNNAKLLLTIPAFRIGEFIPSADIKDCLNSIYGTLGIKGKASIKDFEDYAKIKEARKRIDGKQVRGYIIQYIKIK
;
A
#
# COMPACT_ATOMS: atom_id res chain seq x y z
N LEU A 1 14.20 13.67 20.36
CA LEU A 1 13.93 12.42 19.65
C LEU A 1 14.91 11.35 20.12
N ILE A 2 14.44 10.11 20.33
CA ILE A 2 15.28 8.98 20.73
C ILE A 2 15.24 7.92 19.62
N ASP A 3 16.39 7.71 18.98
CA ASP A 3 16.61 6.54 18.11
C ASP A 3 17.02 5.36 18.99
N LYS A 4 16.09 4.41 19.16
CA LYS A 4 16.33 3.20 19.97
C LYS A 4 17.43 2.29 19.41
N GLY A 5 17.80 2.43 18.15
CA GLY A 5 18.77 1.57 17.45
C GLY A 5 18.35 0.11 17.30
N LYS A 6 17.51 -0.41 18.18
CA LYS A 6 17.07 -1.81 18.21
C LYS A 6 15.54 -1.90 18.38
N VAL A 7 14.90 -2.73 17.56
CA VAL A 7 13.46 -3.02 17.67
C VAL A 7 13.22 -3.90 18.91
N GLY A 8 12.11 -3.63 19.64
CA GLY A 8 11.72 -4.45 20.78
C GLY A 8 12.59 -4.32 22.03
N CYS A 9 13.37 -3.25 22.16
CA CYS A 9 14.24 -2.99 23.31
C CYS A 9 13.51 -2.53 24.59
N GLY A 10 12.18 -2.53 24.62
CA GLY A 10 11.40 -2.24 25.83
C GLY A 10 11.09 -0.77 26.10
N GLY A 11 11.34 0.17 25.18
CA GLY A 11 11.13 1.61 25.42
C GLY A 11 9.74 1.97 25.94
N THR A 12 8.67 1.44 25.34
CA THR A 12 7.30 1.60 25.84
C THR A 12 7.09 1.01 27.24
N SER A 13 7.74 -0.13 27.54
CA SER A 13 7.63 -0.77 28.87
C SER A 13 8.30 0.06 29.95
N ILE A 14 9.46 0.66 29.65
CA ILE A 14 10.15 1.58 30.58
C ILE A 14 9.22 2.74 30.93
N ALA A 15 8.58 3.37 29.94
CA ALA A 15 7.64 4.48 30.17
C ALA A 15 6.38 4.06 30.94
N LEU A 16 5.97 2.79 30.87
CA LEU A 16 4.85 2.26 31.64
C LEU A 16 5.24 1.93 33.10
N GLU A 17 6.51 1.63 33.36
CA GLU A 17 7.02 1.16 34.64
C GLU A 17 7.68 2.26 35.48
N ASP A 18 8.01 3.40 34.87
CA ASP A 18 8.59 4.53 35.59
C ASP A 18 7.58 5.21 36.55
N GLY A 19 8.06 6.05 37.43
CA GLY A 19 7.26 6.74 38.45
C GLY A 19 6.53 8.01 37.98
N LYS A 20 6.59 8.35 36.68
CA LYS A 20 6.00 9.59 36.12
C LYS A 20 4.56 9.37 35.61
N ASP A 21 3.72 10.38 35.72
CA ASP A 21 2.45 10.43 34.99
C ASP A 21 2.76 10.55 33.49
N THR A 22 2.32 9.59 32.70
CA THR A 22 2.73 9.47 31.29
C THR A 22 1.56 9.23 30.37
N ILE A 23 1.54 9.94 29.24
CA ILE A 23 0.69 9.66 28.08
C ILE A 23 1.59 9.05 26.99
N ILE A 24 1.25 7.86 26.55
CA ILE A 24 2.00 7.13 25.52
C ILE A 24 1.13 7.04 24.28
N CYS A 25 1.54 7.70 23.22
CA CYS A 25 0.89 7.62 21.93
C CYS A 25 1.49 6.49 21.10
N VAL A 26 0.65 5.54 20.71
CA VAL A 26 1.04 4.36 19.93
C VAL A 26 0.21 4.23 18.66
N PRO A 27 0.73 3.59 17.60
CA PRO A 27 0.06 3.57 16.30
C PRO A 27 -1.21 2.71 16.27
N PHE A 28 -1.28 1.63 17.07
CA PHE A 28 -2.34 0.62 16.92
C PHE A 28 -3.05 0.28 18.23
N VAL A 29 -4.37 0.08 18.14
CA VAL A 29 -5.22 -0.36 19.27
C VAL A 29 -4.78 -1.73 19.80
N SER A 30 -4.32 -2.63 18.94
CA SER A 30 -3.83 -3.96 19.35
C SER A 30 -2.68 -3.85 20.35
N LEU A 31 -1.75 -2.91 20.14
CA LEU A 31 -0.64 -2.67 21.08
C LEU A 31 -1.15 -2.18 22.44
N ILE A 32 -2.13 -1.27 22.45
CA ILE A 32 -2.79 -0.80 23.68
C ILE A 32 -3.40 -1.99 24.44
N LYS A 33 -4.20 -2.80 23.75
CA LYS A 33 -4.87 -3.97 24.35
C LYS A 33 -3.88 -4.98 24.92
N ASN A 34 -2.80 -5.27 24.20
CA ASN A 34 -1.75 -6.17 24.68
C ASN A 34 -1.08 -5.63 25.96
N LYS A 35 -0.79 -4.32 26.01
CA LYS A 35 -0.22 -3.71 27.22
C LYS A 35 -1.22 -3.67 28.37
N MET A 36 -2.47 -3.31 28.11
CA MET A 36 -3.52 -3.39 29.13
C MET A 36 -3.66 -4.79 29.71
N GLN A 37 -3.66 -5.83 28.86
CA GLN A 37 -3.72 -7.22 29.33
C GLN A 37 -2.52 -7.59 30.23
N LYS A 38 -1.32 -7.12 29.87
CA LYS A 38 -0.11 -7.39 30.64
C LYS A 38 -0.08 -6.66 31.99
N TYR A 39 -0.50 -5.39 32.02
CA TYR A 39 -0.32 -4.53 33.20
C TYR A 39 -1.56 -4.40 34.08
N ASN A 40 -2.77 -4.67 33.57
CA ASN A 40 -4.01 -4.64 34.33
C ASN A 40 -4.30 -6.04 34.90
N THR A 41 -3.69 -6.33 36.05
CA THR A 41 -3.86 -7.59 36.77
C THR A 41 -4.61 -7.39 38.09
N ASP A 42 -5.18 -8.47 38.62
CA ASP A 42 -5.88 -8.47 39.92
C ASP A 42 -7.02 -7.46 40.04
N GLY A 43 -7.73 -7.22 38.94
CA GLY A 43 -8.84 -6.27 38.88
C GLY A 43 -8.42 -4.79 38.99
N LYS A 44 -7.10 -4.49 38.93
CA LYS A 44 -6.59 -3.12 38.99
C LYS A 44 -6.31 -2.59 37.58
N VAL A 45 -6.82 -1.40 37.29
CA VAL A 45 -6.51 -0.66 36.06
C VAL A 45 -5.21 0.13 36.27
N ASN A 46 -4.08 -0.46 35.87
CA ASN A 46 -2.77 0.19 35.95
C ASN A 46 -2.46 1.04 34.72
N VAL A 47 -2.99 0.67 33.58
CA VAL A 47 -2.85 1.36 32.29
C VAL A 47 -4.24 1.58 31.72
N LEU A 48 -4.59 2.84 31.43
CA LEU A 48 -5.81 3.18 30.71
C LEU A 48 -5.53 3.27 29.21
N GLY A 49 -6.22 2.48 28.40
CA GLY A 49 -6.20 2.63 26.95
C GLY A 49 -7.29 3.60 26.48
N VAL A 50 -6.92 4.59 25.67
CA VAL A 50 -7.86 5.55 25.07
C VAL A 50 -7.86 5.39 23.55
N TYR A 51 -8.98 4.91 23.05
CA TYR A 51 -9.26 4.68 21.63
C TYR A 51 -10.78 4.83 21.41
N GLU A 52 -11.30 4.52 20.23
CA GLU A 52 -12.72 4.62 19.91
C GLU A 52 -13.62 3.98 20.98
N GLY A 53 -14.65 4.71 21.40
CA GLY A 53 -15.61 4.29 22.41
C GLY A 53 -15.26 4.66 23.86
N VAL A 54 -14.00 5.06 24.15
CA VAL A 54 -13.63 5.49 25.52
C VAL A 54 -14.13 6.91 25.81
N THR A 55 -14.88 7.05 26.89
CA THR A 55 -15.54 8.30 27.24
C THR A 55 -14.69 9.24 28.10
N THR A 56 -15.01 10.52 28.10
CA THR A 56 -14.38 11.52 29.02
C THR A 56 -14.60 11.15 30.49
N TYR A 57 -15.72 10.51 30.80
CA TYR A 57 -16.03 10.05 32.15
C TYR A 57 -15.03 8.98 32.63
N GLU A 58 -14.77 7.95 31.82
CA GLU A 58 -13.83 6.88 32.13
C GLU A 58 -12.40 7.40 32.34
N ILE A 59 -11.98 8.39 31.55
CA ILE A 59 -10.67 9.02 31.73
C ILE A 59 -10.61 9.74 33.08
N LYS A 60 -11.63 10.55 33.43
CA LYS A 60 -11.68 11.26 34.70
C LYS A 60 -11.79 10.31 35.89
N GLU A 61 -12.57 9.25 35.79
CA GLU A 61 -12.69 8.21 36.82
C GLU A 61 -11.34 7.54 37.07
N TYR A 62 -10.63 7.14 36.03
CA TYR A 62 -9.28 6.60 36.16
C TYR A 62 -8.32 7.56 36.85
N LEU A 63 -8.31 8.84 36.44
CA LEU A 63 -7.44 9.86 37.02
C LEU A 63 -7.72 10.09 38.52
N ASN A 64 -8.99 9.96 38.95
CA ASN A 64 -9.40 10.15 40.33
C ASN A 64 -9.17 8.91 41.20
N THR A 65 -9.30 7.72 40.65
CA THR A 65 -9.21 6.46 41.41
C THR A 65 -7.82 5.86 41.45
N LYS A 66 -6.99 6.12 40.42
CA LYS A 66 -5.64 5.57 40.31
C LYS A 66 -4.71 6.19 41.33
N LYS A 67 -4.15 5.33 42.23
CA LYS A 67 -3.08 5.68 43.16
C LYS A 67 -1.71 5.48 42.50
N GLY A 68 -0.77 6.41 42.74
CA GLY A 68 0.56 6.40 42.13
C GLY A 68 0.55 6.95 40.69
N ALA A 69 1.58 6.64 39.93
CA ALA A 69 1.78 7.14 38.59
C ALA A 69 0.63 6.71 37.66
N LYS A 70 0.13 7.66 36.88
CA LYS A 70 -0.96 7.47 35.93
C LYS A 70 -0.42 7.19 34.56
N LYS A 71 -0.83 6.10 33.95
CA LYS A 71 -0.36 5.63 32.63
C LYS A 71 -1.54 5.57 31.68
N ILE A 72 -1.51 6.43 30.66
CA ILE A 72 -2.55 6.50 29.63
C ILE A 72 -1.93 6.18 28.27
N MET A 73 -2.51 5.24 27.54
CA MET A 73 -2.08 4.92 26.19
C MET A 73 -3.14 5.40 25.18
N CYS A 74 -2.75 6.27 24.26
CA CYS A 74 -3.60 6.78 23.18
C CYS A 74 -3.26 6.13 21.85
N CYS A 75 -4.29 5.76 21.07
CA CYS A 75 -4.09 5.31 19.70
C CYS A 75 -3.98 6.51 18.75
N LEU A 76 -2.92 6.58 17.94
CA LEU A 76 -2.68 7.66 16.98
C LEU A 76 -3.29 7.44 15.60
N LEU A 77 -3.41 6.18 15.16
CA LEU A 77 -3.59 5.90 13.73
C LEU A 77 -4.86 5.13 13.38
N TYR A 78 -5.82 4.96 14.30
CA TYR A 78 -6.92 4.03 14.07
C TYR A 78 -8.09 4.62 13.23
N THR A 79 -8.55 5.85 13.56
CA THR A 79 -9.66 6.53 12.85
C THR A 79 -9.46 8.04 12.83
N SER A 80 -10.35 8.79 12.14
CA SER A 80 -10.40 10.26 12.25
C SER A 80 -10.58 10.73 13.70
N ASP A 81 -11.23 9.90 14.53
CA ASP A 81 -11.50 10.18 15.94
C ASP A 81 -10.28 9.86 16.85
N ALA A 82 -9.26 9.18 16.33
CA ALA A 82 -8.04 8.90 17.10
C ALA A 82 -7.21 10.16 17.36
N ALA A 83 -7.24 11.15 16.46
CA ALA A 83 -6.65 12.47 16.69
C ALA A 83 -7.29 13.14 17.94
N ASP A 84 -8.59 12.97 18.11
CA ASP A 84 -9.33 13.50 19.24
C ASP A 84 -8.94 12.82 20.57
N SER A 85 -8.37 11.61 20.53
CA SER A 85 -7.97 10.89 21.76
C SER A 85 -6.83 11.58 22.49
N LEU A 86 -5.78 12.04 21.78
CA LEU A 86 -4.69 12.80 22.40
C LEU A 86 -5.17 14.17 22.90
N ALA A 87 -5.84 14.93 22.05
CA ALA A 87 -6.38 16.26 22.41
C ALA A 87 -7.36 16.18 23.59
N LYS A 88 -8.22 15.16 23.60
CA LYS A 88 -9.17 14.89 24.70
C LYS A 88 -8.45 14.59 26.01
N VAL A 89 -7.44 13.73 26.00
CA VAL A 89 -6.65 13.42 27.21
C VAL A 89 -5.85 14.62 27.65
N ALA A 90 -5.20 15.34 26.74
CA ALA A 90 -4.42 16.55 27.02
C ALA A 90 -5.28 17.64 27.66
N GLY A 91 -6.49 17.88 27.13
CA GLY A 91 -7.45 18.84 27.69
C GLY A 91 -7.91 18.50 29.11
N ILE A 92 -7.96 17.20 29.47
CA ILE A 92 -8.32 16.76 30.83
C ILE A 92 -7.12 16.82 31.78
N THR A 93 -5.92 16.47 31.31
CA THR A 93 -4.69 16.40 32.12
C THR A 93 -3.96 17.74 32.23
N GLY A 94 -4.32 18.73 31.41
CA GLY A 94 -3.71 20.06 31.39
C GLY A 94 -2.25 20.08 30.95
N TYR A 95 -1.83 19.16 30.08
CA TYR A 95 -0.47 19.05 29.51
C TYR A 95 0.66 18.85 30.55
N ASN A 96 0.33 18.40 31.77
CA ASN A 96 1.33 18.19 32.85
C ASN A 96 1.96 16.80 32.87
N PHE A 97 1.46 15.89 32.04
CA PHE A 97 1.99 14.55 31.90
C PHE A 97 3.23 14.56 30.98
N PHE A 98 4.13 13.61 31.16
CA PHE A 98 5.15 13.32 30.16
C PHE A 98 4.49 12.72 28.92
N LEU A 99 4.72 13.29 27.74
CA LEU A 99 4.21 12.77 26.47
C LEU A 99 5.29 11.94 25.78
N LEU A 100 5.00 10.67 25.53
CA LEU A 100 5.84 9.79 24.72
C LEU A 100 5.10 9.41 23.43
N ILE A 101 5.70 9.70 22.29
CA ILE A 101 5.18 9.31 20.97
C ILE A 101 6.06 8.18 20.44
N ASP A 102 5.53 6.96 20.44
CA ASP A 102 6.26 5.77 19.99
C ASP A 102 6.03 5.51 18.49
N GLU A 103 7.01 4.92 17.82
CA GLU A 103 7.08 4.62 16.40
C GLU A 103 6.90 5.88 15.51
N LEU A 104 7.71 6.90 15.78
CA LEU A 104 7.72 8.18 15.08
C LEU A 104 7.66 8.06 13.55
N HIS A 105 8.37 7.09 12.96
CA HIS A 105 8.41 6.87 11.52
C HIS A 105 7.01 6.69 10.90
N LEU A 106 6.04 6.20 11.66
CA LEU A 106 4.66 6.04 11.19
C LEU A 106 3.92 7.36 11.03
N LEU A 107 4.28 8.41 11.77
CA LEU A 107 3.71 9.74 11.53
C LEU A 107 4.06 10.22 10.11
N PHE A 108 5.26 9.91 9.63
CA PHE A 108 5.68 10.23 8.28
C PHE A 108 5.02 9.32 7.24
N ILE A 109 5.13 7.99 7.40
CA ILE A 109 4.60 7.02 6.42
C ILE A 109 3.07 7.13 6.26
N GLN A 110 2.35 7.44 7.34
CA GLN A 110 0.90 7.57 7.37
C GLN A 110 0.41 9.01 7.14
N TYR A 111 1.29 9.95 6.88
CA TYR A 111 0.99 11.38 6.82
C TYR A 111 -0.20 11.71 5.93
N VAL A 112 -0.25 11.20 4.70
CA VAL A 112 -1.36 11.49 3.76
C VAL A 112 -2.64 10.77 4.18
N PHE A 113 -2.57 9.51 4.60
CA PHE A 113 -3.74 8.71 4.95
C PHE A 113 -4.37 9.12 6.29
N ARG A 114 -3.57 9.68 7.20
CA ARG A 114 -3.94 10.05 8.57
C ARG A 114 -3.59 11.50 8.87
N ASN A 115 -3.70 12.35 7.86
CA ASN A 115 -3.24 13.74 7.93
C ASN A 115 -3.76 14.48 9.16
N LYS A 116 -5.06 14.40 9.45
CA LYS A 116 -5.67 15.04 10.63
C LYS A 116 -5.04 14.52 11.94
N ALA A 117 -4.90 13.20 12.09
CA ALA A 117 -4.31 12.61 13.28
C ALA A 117 -2.84 12.99 13.46
N VAL A 118 -2.05 12.96 12.40
CA VAL A 118 -0.64 13.35 12.45
C VAL A 118 -0.50 14.84 12.78
N ARG A 119 -1.28 15.70 12.12
CA ARG A 119 -1.26 17.16 12.42
C ARG A 119 -1.66 17.45 13.86
N THR A 120 -2.69 16.81 14.39
CA THR A 120 -3.04 16.97 15.82
C THR A 120 -1.86 16.64 16.73
N VAL A 121 -1.09 15.57 16.45
CA VAL A 121 0.12 15.27 17.23
C VAL A 121 1.15 16.39 17.11
N LEU A 122 1.41 16.87 15.88
CA LEU A 122 2.38 17.93 15.62
C LEU A 122 1.98 19.28 16.24
N ASP A 123 0.68 19.57 16.33
CA ASP A 123 0.16 20.80 16.95
C ASP A 123 0.08 20.71 18.47
N GLU A 124 -0.04 19.51 19.03
CA GLU A 124 -0.25 19.31 20.47
C GLU A 124 1.05 19.05 21.26
N TYR A 125 2.05 18.38 20.67
CA TYR A 125 3.20 17.89 21.44
C TYR A 125 3.98 19.00 22.14
N THR A 126 4.14 20.18 21.53
CA THR A 126 4.88 21.32 22.09
C THR A 126 4.18 21.98 23.28
N LYS A 127 2.88 21.71 23.50
CA LYS A 127 2.12 22.23 24.62
C LYS A 127 2.43 21.46 25.91
N PHE A 128 2.96 20.24 25.81
CA PHE A 128 3.38 19.46 26.96
C PHE A 128 4.71 19.99 27.54
N LYS A 129 4.84 19.98 28.87
CA LYS A 129 6.07 20.42 29.54
C LYS A 129 7.26 19.52 29.24
N GLU A 130 7.02 18.22 29.17
CA GLU A 130 8.03 17.23 28.85
C GLU A 130 7.48 16.28 27.78
N TRP A 131 8.25 16.04 26.75
CA TRP A 131 7.85 15.15 25.66
C TRP A 131 9.05 14.47 25.01
N SER A 132 8.80 13.35 24.36
CA SER A 132 9.80 12.65 23.55
C SER A 132 9.16 11.86 22.41
N PHE A 133 9.86 11.80 21.29
CA PHE A 133 9.58 10.87 20.22
C PHE A 133 10.53 9.69 20.28
N LEU A 134 10.02 8.50 20.00
CA LEU A 134 10.76 7.25 20.09
C LEU A 134 10.62 6.46 18.78
N THR A 135 11.71 5.94 18.23
CA THR A 135 11.68 5.04 17.09
C THR A 135 12.90 4.12 17.10
N ALA A 136 12.75 2.92 16.56
CA ALA A 136 13.88 2.02 16.26
C ALA A 136 14.30 2.09 14.78
N THR A 137 13.48 2.75 13.95
CA THR A 137 13.61 2.84 12.50
C THR A 137 13.45 4.30 12.06
N PRO A 138 14.45 5.17 12.34
CA PRO A 138 14.38 6.58 11.99
C PRO A 138 14.29 6.76 10.48
N ILE A 139 13.52 7.75 10.06
CA ILE A 139 13.47 8.23 8.67
C ILE A 139 14.77 9.00 8.37
N GLU A 140 15.25 8.94 7.12
CA GLU A 140 16.37 9.73 6.64
C GLU A 140 16.11 11.22 6.92
N TYR A 141 17.14 11.97 7.37
CA TYR A 141 16.99 13.36 7.80
C TYR A 141 16.34 14.27 6.74
N ASP A 142 16.71 14.09 5.46
CA ASP A 142 16.14 14.87 4.35
C ASP A 142 14.63 14.64 4.15
N LEU A 143 14.13 13.50 4.60
CA LEU A 143 12.72 13.09 4.53
C LEU A 143 11.97 13.32 5.84
N MET A 144 12.65 13.74 6.92
CA MET A 144 12.01 14.02 8.19
C MET A 144 10.91 15.08 8.05
N LEU A 145 9.81 14.93 8.81
CA LEU A 145 8.76 15.94 8.90
C LEU A 145 9.37 17.31 9.25
N GLU A 146 8.91 18.36 8.58
CA GLU A 146 9.50 19.71 8.75
C GLU A 146 9.46 20.16 10.21
N GLU A 147 8.35 19.87 10.89
CA GLU A 147 8.12 20.26 12.28
C GLU A 147 9.06 19.55 13.28
N LEU A 148 9.74 18.49 12.85
CA LEU A 148 10.59 17.66 13.72
C LEU A 148 12.08 17.71 13.36
N LYS A 149 12.46 18.43 12.30
CA LYS A 149 13.86 18.50 11.83
C LYS A 149 14.83 19.07 12.86
N ASP A 150 14.41 20.09 13.58
CA ASP A 150 15.26 20.80 14.53
C ASP A 150 15.29 20.16 15.91
N ILE A 151 14.58 19.05 16.11
CA ILE A 151 14.54 18.33 17.38
C ILE A 151 15.86 17.56 17.59
N PRO A 152 16.58 17.79 18.71
CA PRO A 152 17.78 17.02 19.02
C PRO A 152 17.52 15.52 19.03
N THR A 153 18.36 14.76 18.32
CA THR A 153 18.23 13.31 18.23
C THR A 153 19.34 12.64 19.05
N PHE A 154 18.92 11.80 19.99
CA PHE A 154 19.78 10.94 20.80
C PHE A 154 19.70 9.51 20.26
N LYS A 155 20.84 8.97 19.85
CA LYS A 155 20.94 7.59 19.39
C LYS A 155 21.48 6.70 20.51
N ILE A 156 20.76 5.61 20.78
CA ILE A 156 21.22 4.57 21.71
C ILE A 156 22.14 3.62 20.93
N ASP A 157 23.38 3.55 21.34
CA ASP A 157 24.36 2.59 20.81
C ASP A 157 24.43 1.36 21.74
N TRP A 158 24.05 0.21 21.20
CA TRP A 158 24.01 -1.04 21.94
C TRP A 158 25.37 -1.73 21.88
N GLU A 159 25.88 -2.20 22.99
CA GLU A 159 27.11 -3.00 23.05
C GLU A 159 26.93 -4.34 22.34
N ASP A 160 25.77 -4.96 22.51
CA ASP A 160 25.42 -6.23 21.87
C ASP A 160 24.70 -5.95 20.52
N LYS A 161 25.49 -6.05 19.45
CA LYS A 161 25.00 -5.89 18.07
C LYS A 161 24.92 -7.27 17.40
N THR A 162 23.79 -7.94 17.56
CA THR A 162 23.51 -9.12 16.74
C THR A 162 23.28 -8.68 15.29
N GLU A 163 24.18 -9.07 14.40
CA GLU A 163 24.06 -8.79 12.98
C GLU A 163 22.98 -9.67 12.35
N VAL A 164 21.98 -9.05 11.77
CA VAL A 164 20.92 -9.76 11.06
C VAL A 164 21.38 -10.15 9.66
N LYS A 165 21.34 -11.44 9.36
CA LYS A 165 21.68 -12.02 8.06
C LYS A 165 20.43 -12.12 7.19
N VAL A 166 20.48 -11.50 6.03
CA VAL A 166 19.39 -11.50 5.07
C VAL A 166 19.75 -12.38 3.87
N ASN A 167 18.94 -13.40 3.62
CA ASN A 167 18.97 -14.13 2.36
C ASN A 167 17.97 -13.50 1.40
N ALA A 168 18.42 -12.57 0.54
CA ALA A 168 17.61 -11.91 -0.46
C ALA A 168 17.56 -12.74 -1.75
N VAL A 169 16.41 -13.34 -2.02
CA VAL A 169 16.20 -14.26 -3.15
C VAL A 169 15.41 -13.56 -4.24
N GLN A 170 16.05 -13.24 -5.35
CA GLN A 170 15.37 -12.72 -6.52
C GLN A 170 14.62 -13.83 -7.24
N CYS A 171 13.31 -13.78 -7.27
CA CYS A 171 12.45 -14.79 -7.85
C CYS A 171 11.98 -14.40 -9.25
N LYS A 172 11.94 -15.34 -10.17
CA LYS A 172 11.23 -15.15 -11.45
C LYS A 172 9.71 -15.07 -11.21
N TYR A 173 9.19 -15.96 -10.36
CA TYR A 173 7.79 -16.04 -9.94
C TYR A 173 7.71 -16.20 -8.42
N VAL A 174 7.47 -15.12 -7.70
CA VAL A 174 7.46 -15.11 -6.23
C VAL A 174 6.47 -16.14 -5.66
N GLY A 175 5.24 -16.18 -6.21
CA GLY A 175 4.23 -17.14 -5.76
C GLY A 175 4.65 -18.60 -5.91
N ALA A 176 5.36 -18.95 -7.00
CA ALA A 176 5.86 -20.31 -7.20
C ALA A 176 6.96 -20.68 -6.19
N THR A 177 7.85 -19.75 -5.89
CA THR A 177 8.90 -19.92 -4.89
C THR A 177 8.29 -20.06 -3.50
N VAL A 178 7.32 -19.20 -3.14
CA VAL A 178 6.59 -19.30 -1.86
C VAL A 178 5.88 -20.64 -1.73
N LYS A 179 5.18 -21.10 -2.79
CA LYS A 179 4.55 -22.43 -2.79
C LYS A 179 5.56 -23.54 -2.54
N LYS A 180 6.73 -23.49 -3.16
CA LYS A 180 7.79 -24.47 -2.91
C LYS A 180 8.22 -24.45 -1.44
N VAL A 181 8.48 -23.26 -0.88
CA VAL A 181 8.84 -23.11 0.54
C VAL A 181 7.75 -23.69 1.44
N ILE A 182 6.47 -23.37 1.20
CA ILE A 182 5.35 -23.91 1.97
C ILE A 182 5.34 -25.45 1.94
N ASN A 183 5.48 -26.03 0.75
CA ASN A 183 5.50 -27.49 0.60
C ASN A 183 6.68 -28.13 1.34
N ASP A 184 7.87 -27.52 1.29
CA ASP A 184 9.06 -27.99 2.00
C ASP A 184 8.85 -28.02 3.52
N PHE A 185 8.08 -27.06 4.08
CA PHE A 185 7.68 -27.06 5.50
C PHE A 185 6.62 -28.15 5.81
N LEU A 186 5.59 -28.28 4.95
CA LEU A 186 4.52 -29.25 5.16
C LEU A 186 5.01 -30.70 5.02
N GLU A 187 5.96 -30.92 4.14
CA GLU A 187 6.60 -32.24 3.93
C GLU A 187 7.70 -32.55 4.95
N GLY A 188 7.98 -31.62 5.89
CA GLY A 188 9.01 -31.80 6.93
C GLY A 188 10.46 -31.69 6.44
N LYS A 189 10.69 -31.23 5.21
CA LYS A 189 12.05 -30.99 4.66
C LYS A 189 12.74 -29.82 5.34
N VAL A 190 11.97 -28.86 5.84
CA VAL A 190 12.45 -27.71 6.62
C VAL A 190 11.86 -27.77 8.02
N PHE A 191 12.76 -27.77 9.01
CA PHE A 191 12.40 -27.77 10.42
C PHE A 191 11.84 -26.41 10.88
N GLY A 192 10.96 -26.42 11.88
CA GLY A 192 10.37 -25.23 12.49
C GLY A 192 9.11 -24.76 11.77
N ASN A 193 8.69 -23.53 11.99
CA ASN A 193 7.48 -22.94 11.45
C ASN A 193 7.82 -21.76 10.53
N ALA A 194 7.03 -21.60 9.47
CA ALA A 194 7.20 -20.49 8.53
C ALA A 194 6.28 -19.31 8.91
N HIS A 195 6.86 -18.12 8.99
CA HIS A 195 6.16 -16.86 9.21
C HIS A 195 6.35 -15.95 7.99
N PHE A 196 5.29 -15.85 7.18
CA PHE A 196 5.29 -15.05 5.95
C PHE A 196 4.68 -13.68 6.20
N PHE A 197 5.46 -12.63 5.99
CA PHE A 197 5.04 -11.24 6.05
C PHE A 197 4.79 -10.74 4.62
N VAL A 198 3.52 -10.48 4.29
CA VAL A 198 3.09 -10.05 2.96
C VAL A 198 1.89 -9.13 3.04
N ASN A 199 2.01 -7.88 2.59
CA ASN A 199 0.91 -6.93 2.66
C ASN A 199 -0.12 -7.13 1.51
N SER A 200 -0.66 -8.36 1.41
CA SER A 200 -1.69 -8.69 0.42
C SER A 200 -2.51 -9.90 0.85
N VAL A 201 -3.74 -9.67 1.30
CA VAL A 201 -4.70 -10.76 1.61
C VAL A 201 -5.00 -11.60 0.38
N GLU A 202 -5.04 -10.98 -0.80
CA GLU A 202 -5.25 -11.69 -2.06
C GLU A 202 -4.10 -12.67 -2.40
N PHE A 203 -2.85 -12.28 -2.13
CA PHE A 203 -1.71 -13.20 -2.26
C PHE A 203 -1.83 -14.36 -1.27
N ILE A 204 -2.17 -14.09 -0.01
CA ILE A 204 -2.39 -15.11 1.02
C ILE A 204 -3.48 -16.10 0.57
N ALA A 205 -4.64 -15.60 0.13
CA ALA A 205 -5.74 -16.43 -0.37
C ALA A 205 -5.31 -17.30 -1.57
N THR A 206 -4.47 -16.78 -2.45
CA THR A 206 -3.89 -17.53 -3.56
C THR A 206 -3.01 -18.68 -3.06
N MET A 207 -2.16 -18.45 -2.05
CA MET A 207 -1.32 -19.50 -1.46
C MET A 207 -2.16 -20.54 -0.72
N ILE A 208 -3.18 -20.14 0.04
CA ILE A 208 -4.11 -21.05 0.69
C ILE A 208 -4.70 -22.02 -0.32
N LYS A 209 -5.22 -21.50 -1.42
CA LYS A 209 -5.81 -22.32 -2.50
C LYS A 209 -4.79 -23.23 -3.17
N ASN A 210 -3.61 -22.69 -3.53
CA ASN A 210 -2.62 -23.42 -4.33
C ASN A 210 -1.87 -24.49 -3.53
N CYS A 211 -1.81 -24.37 -2.20
CA CYS A 211 -1.16 -25.31 -1.30
C CYS A 211 -2.14 -26.16 -0.50
N ASN A 212 -3.46 -26.03 -0.75
CA ASN A 212 -4.52 -26.70 -0.01
C ASN A 212 -4.39 -26.53 1.51
N LEU A 213 -4.15 -25.27 1.94
CA LEU A 213 -3.95 -24.95 3.34
C LEU A 213 -5.28 -24.95 4.10
N THR A 214 -5.24 -25.37 5.37
CA THR A 214 -6.42 -25.48 6.25
C THR A 214 -6.15 -24.79 7.60
N ASN A 215 -7.20 -24.62 8.40
CA ASN A 215 -7.06 -24.11 9.77
C ASN A 215 -6.16 -24.99 10.68
N GLU A 216 -5.92 -26.23 10.33
CA GLU A 216 -5.07 -27.13 11.13
C GLU A 216 -3.60 -26.78 10.99
N ASN A 217 -3.17 -26.43 9.77
CA ASN A 217 -1.77 -26.20 9.44
C ASN A 217 -1.43 -24.72 9.20
N THR A 218 -2.42 -23.82 9.14
CA THR A 218 -2.23 -22.43 8.76
C THR A 218 -2.94 -21.47 9.70
N ARG A 219 -2.25 -20.38 10.04
CA ARG A 219 -2.78 -19.20 10.72
C ARG A 219 -2.60 -17.98 9.83
N ILE A 220 -3.63 -17.14 9.74
CA ILE A 220 -3.59 -15.88 9.00
C ILE A 220 -4.03 -14.74 9.90
N ILE A 221 -3.35 -13.59 9.82
CA ILE A 221 -3.70 -12.39 10.59
C ILE A 221 -3.69 -11.16 9.67
N PHE A 222 -4.86 -10.55 9.53
CA PHE A 222 -5.05 -9.31 8.78
C PHE A 222 -6.12 -8.43 9.42
N SER A 223 -6.22 -7.17 8.98
CA SER A 223 -7.16 -6.21 9.56
C SER A 223 -8.61 -6.67 9.47
N LYS A 224 -9.35 -6.55 10.58
CA LYS A 224 -10.79 -6.88 10.66
C LYS A 224 -11.65 -6.05 9.69
N ASN A 225 -11.19 -4.87 9.31
CA ASN A 225 -11.89 -3.99 8.37
C ASN A 225 -11.88 -4.50 6.92
N ASN A 226 -11.06 -5.51 6.61
CA ASN A 226 -11.01 -6.18 5.31
C ASN A 226 -12.05 -7.31 5.18
N GLU A 227 -13.30 -7.05 5.55
CA GLU A 227 -14.39 -8.05 5.53
C GLU A 227 -14.65 -8.67 4.15
N THR A 228 -14.45 -7.91 3.08
CA THR A 228 -14.56 -8.40 1.70
C THR A 228 -13.69 -9.61 1.40
N TYR A 229 -12.62 -9.82 2.18
CA TYR A 229 -11.71 -10.94 1.99
C TYR A 229 -12.02 -12.17 2.85
N LYS A 230 -12.99 -12.10 3.76
CA LYS A 230 -13.41 -13.26 4.59
C LYS A 230 -13.83 -14.47 3.74
N HIS A 231 -14.44 -14.20 2.59
CA HIS A 231 -14.88 -15.25 1.65
C HIS A 231 -13.77 -15.77 0.72
N THR A 232 -12.64 -15.06 0.63
CA THR A 232 -11.56 -15.40 -0.32
C THR A 232 -10.58 -16.43 0.25
N CYS A 233 -10.46 -16.55 1.57
CA CYS A 233 -9.51 -17.43 2.24
C CYS A 233 -10.03 -18.87 2.46
N GLN A 234 -11.06 -19.28 1.75
CA GLN A 234 -11.58 -20.65 1.58
C GLN A 234 -11.37 -21.58 2.79
N GLY A 235 -12.02 -21.28 3.94
CA GLY A 235 -12.00 -22.14 5.11
C GLY A 235 -10.86 -21.90 6.11
N VAL A 236 -9.91 -21.01 5.80
CA VAL A 236 -8.94 -20.52 6.79
C VAL A 236 -9.45 -19.20 7.39
N THR A 237 -9.68 -19.20 8.69
CA THR A 237 -10.25 -18.06 9.41
C THR A 237 -9.18 -17.05 9.82
N ASN A 238 -9.54 -15.76 9.80
CA ASN A 238 -8.68 -14.70 10.34
C ASN A 238 -8.55 -14.85 11.86
N GLY A 239 -7.33 -14.97 12.36
CA GLY A 239 -7.00 -15.16 13.76
C GLY A 239 -6.49 -13.91 14.46
N GLU A 240 -6.02 -14.10 15.69
CA GLU A 240 -5.40 -13.10 16.54
C GLU A 240 -3.92 -13.45 16.78
N THR A 241 -3.12 -12.47 17.22
CA THR A 241 -1.68 -12.69 17.54
C THR A 241 -1.47 -13.64 18.72
N THR A 242 -2.47 -13.79 19.56
CA THR A 242 -2.51 -14.68 20.72
C THR A 242 -2.88 -16.13 20.40
N ASP A 243 -3.40 -16.38 19.19
CA ASP A 243 -3.74 -17.74 18.76
C ASP A 243 -2.49 -18.62 18.63
N PRO A 244 -2.63 -19.94 18.81
CA PRO A 244 -1.51 -20.85 18.67
C PRO A 244 -0.83 -20.75 17.29
N VAL A 245 0.50 -20.75 17.31
CA VAL A 245 1.32 -20.81 16.10
C VAL A 245 1.03 -22.10 15.33
N LYS A 246 1.01 -22.00 14.01
CA LYS A 246 0.83 -23.12 13.08
C LYS A 246 2.09 -23.34 12.26
N LYS A 247 2.11 -24.42 11.50
CA LYS A 247 3.24 -24.73 10.61
C LYS A 247 3.50 -23.61 9.58
N ILE A 248 2.41 -23.00 9.08
CA ILE A 248 2.41 -21.88 8.14
C ILE A 248 1.65 -20.71 8.76
N ASN A 249 2.28 -19.54 8.84
CA ASN A 249 1.69 -18.34 9.41
C ASN A 249 1.84 -17.18 8.44
N PHE A 250 0.73 -16.47 8.14
CA PHE A 250 0.74 -15.30 7.27
C PHE A 250 0.30 -14.05 8.02
N TYR A 251 0.98 -12.95 7.74
CA TYR A 251 0.73 -11.65 8.37
C TYR A 251 0.70 -10.53 7.33
N THR A 252 -0.29 -9.66 7.44
CA THR A 252 -0.31 -8.38 6.70
C THR A 252 0.30 -7.27 7.55
N SER A 253 0.28 -6.04 7.04
CA SER A 253 0.84 -4.85 7.71
C SER A 253 0.33 -4.63 9.15
N THR A 254 -0.79 -5.22 9.53
CA THR A 254 -1.30 -5.21 10.92
C THR A 254 -0.32 -5.79 11.94
N CYS A 255 0.60 -6.66 11.47
CA CYS A 255 1.57 -7.34 12.34
C CYS A 255 3.03 -6.95 12.04
N PHE A 256 3.28 -6.01 11.13
CA PHE A 256 4.65 -5.58 10.84
C PHE A 256 5.23 -4.80 12.02
N GLU A 257 4.37 -4.10 12.74
CA GLU A 257 4.72 -3.24 13.86
C GLU A 257 3.77 -3.46 15.04
N GLY A 258 4.27 -3.21 16.25
CA GLY A 258 3.43 -3.15 17.45
C GLY A 258 2.84 -4.46 17.96
N CYS A 259 3.23 -5.62 17.43
CA CYS A 259 2.83 -6.92 17.98
C CYS A 259 4.04 -7.77 18.34
N ASP A 260 3.89 -8.66 19.30
CA ASP A 260 4.85 -9.69 19.65
C ASP A 260 4.28 -11.06 19.22
N LEU A 261 5.07 -11.81 18.49
CA LEU A 261 4.78 -13.17 18.06
C LEU A 261 5.78 -14.09 18.75
N PHE A 262 5.29 -15.10 19.47
CA PHE A 262 6.15 -16.01 20.23
C PHE A 262 6.25 -17.34 19.51
N ASP A 263 7.47 -17.71 19.09
CA ASP A 263 7.76 -19.00 18.47
C ASP A 263 9.27 -19.28 18.50
N THR A 264 9.69 -20.29 19.26
CA THR A 264 11.10 -20.66 19.40
C THR A 264 11.71 -21.24 18.12
N GLU A 265 10.89 -21.71 17.18
CA GLU A 265 11.29 -22.34 15.92
C GLU A 265 10.86 -21.54 14.68
N GLY A 266 10.38 -20.33 14.90
CA GLY A 266 9.83 -19.47 13.86
C GLY A 266 10.90 -18.92 12.91
N LYS A 267 10.72 -19.10 11.59
CA LYS A 267 11.56 -18.55 10.52
C LYS A 267 10.82 -17.46 9.77
N ILE A 268 11.47 -16.32 9.58
CA ILE A 268 10.89 -15.14 8.94
C ILE A 268 11.10 -15.17 7.42
N TYR A 269 10.00 -15.06 6.69
CA TYR A 269 9.96 -14.87 5.24
C TYR A 269 9.25 -13.55 4.91
N ILE A 270 9.91 -12.66 4.18
CA ILE A 270 9.34 -11.42 3.68
C ILE A 270 9.03 -11.60 2.21
N ILE A 271 7.84 -11.17 1.77
CA ILE A 271 7.37 -11.37 0.41
C ILE A 271 7.07 -10.03 -0.26
N SER A 272 7.80 -9.75 -1.35
CA SER A 272 7.59 -8.56 -2.19
C SER A 272 7.26 -8.96 -3.61
N GLU A 273 5.96 -8.85 -3.97
CA GLU A 273 5.44 -9.20 -5.30
C GLU A 273 5.33 -7.95 -6.17
N SER A 274 6.04 -7.94 -7.29
CA SER A 274 6.17 -6.76 -8.15
C SER A 274 4.88 -6.25 -8.78
N SER A 275 3.85 -7.10 -8.90
CA SER A 275 2.54 -6.70 -9.41
C SER A 275 1.67 -5.95 -8.41
N LYS A 276 2.14 -5.84 -7.15
CA LYS A 276 1.39 -5.29 -6.01
C LYS A 276 2.27 -4.32 -5.23
N ALA A 277 2.16 -3.02 -5.55
CA ALA A 277 2.95 -1.96 -4.93
C ALA A 277 2.97 -2.03 -3.39
N GLN A 278 1.82 -2.32 -2.77
CA GLN A 278 1.70 -2.40 -1.32
C GLN A 278 2.51 -3.54 -0.67
N THR A 279 3.05 -4.47 -1.45
CA THR A 279 3.93 -5.54 -0.95
C THR A 279 5.41 -5.18 -1.01
N LEU A 280 5.76 -4.09 -1.70
CA LEU A 280 7.13 -3.58 -1.76
C LEU A 280 7.39 -2.79 -0.47
N MET A 281 8.09 -3.42 0.47
CA MET A 281 8.32 -2.88 1.81
C MET A 281 9.61 -2.08 1.86
N ASP A 282 9.60 -0.96 2.57
CA ASP A 282 10.85 -0.24 2.85
C ASP A 282 11.74 -1.05 3.78
N ILE A 283 13.02 -1.15 3.40
CA ILE A 283 14.01 -1.95 4.12
C ILE A 283 14.37 -1.31 5.46
N SER A 284 14.53 0.00 5.48
CA SER A 284 15.00 0.76 6.64
C SER A 284 13.98 0.84 7.77
N THR A 285 12.69 0.75 7.43
CA THR A 285 11.58 0.84 8.38
C THR A 285 10.84 -0.49 8.52
N GLN A 286 9.98 -0.85 7.57
CA GLN A 286 9.08 -2.00 7.68
C GLN A 286 9.80 -3.33 7.82
N VAL A 287 10.80 -3.61 6.98
CA VAL A 287 11.57 -4.86 7.07
C VAL A 287 12.30 -4.94 8.39
N ARG A 288 12.93 -3.86 8.83
CA ARG A 288 13.63 -3.79 10.11
C ARG A 288 12.68 -4.01 11.29
N GLN A 289 11.45 -3.53 11.23
CA GLN A 289 10.43 -3.80 12.24
C GLN A 289 10.04 -5.29 12.26
N ILE A 290 9.85 -5.91 11.09
CA ILE A 290 9.48 -7.32 10.95
C ILE A 290 10.53 -8.24 11.56
N VAL A 291 11.81 -7.95 11.39
CA VAL A 291 12.92 -8.74 11.96
C VAL A 291 12.75 -8.96 13.46
N GLY A 292 12.27 -7.96 14.19
CA GLY A 292 12.07 -8.03 15.63
C GLY A 292 10.71 -8.60 16.08
N ARG A 293 9.85 -9.09 15.19
CA ARG A 293 8.47 -9.51 15.56
C ARG A 293 8.38 -10.87 16.21
N ILE A 294 9.17 -11.85 15.77
CA ILE A 294 9.15 -13.18 16.39
C ILE A 294 10.12 -13.16 17.57
N ARG A 295 9.54 -13.35 18.75
CA ARG A 295 10.29 -13.39 20.02
C ARG A 295 10.74 -14.81 20.32
N ASP A 296 11.85 -14.92 21.00
CA ASP A 296 12.43 -16.15 21.53
C ASP A 296 12.81 -17.19 20.46
N THR A 297 12.83 -16.80 19.17
CA THR A 297 13.25 -17.72 18.11
C THR A 297 14.76 -17.90 18.06
N GLN A 298 15.20 -19.14 17.86
CA GLN A 298 16.61 -19.45 17.60
C GLN A 298 17.13 -18.91 16.26
N TYR A 299 16.24 -18.37 15.40
CA TYR A 299 16.56 -17.80 14.09
C TYR A 299 16.43 -16.26 14.06
N ALA A 300 16.50 -15.60 15.22
CA ALA A 300 16.33 -14.16 15.35
C ALA A 300 17.31 -13.31 14.52
N ASP A 301 18.47 -13.88 14.20
CA ASP A 301 19.53 -13.26 13.38
C ASP A 301 19.41 -13.52 11.87
N SER A 302 18.33 -14.18 11.41
CA SER A 302 18.22 -14.65 10.04
C SER A 302 16.83 -14.43 9.46
N ILE A 303 16.76 -13.80 8.28
CA ILE A 303 15.52 -13.66 7.52
C ILE A 303 15.72 -14.02 6.05
N THR A 304 14.65 -14.45 5.39
CA THR A 304 14.62 -14.68 3.95
C THR A 304 13.67 -13.69 3.28
N HIS A 305 14.16 -12.92 2.31
CA HIS A 305 13.34 -11.99 1.52
C HIS A 305 13.16 -12.52 0.10
N LEU A 306 11.96 -12.95 -0.23
CA LEU A 306 11.57 -13.42 -1.56
C LEU A 306 10.97 -12.24 -2.33
N TYR A 307 11.65 -11.79 -3.40
CA TYR A 307 11.23 -10.60 -4.13
C TYR A 307 11.38 -10.77 -5.64
N LYS A 308 10.66 -9.96 -6.40
CA LYS A 308 10.88 -9.80 -7.84
C LYS A 308 11.40 -8.39 -8.11
N ALA A 309 12.53 -8.29 -8.83
CA ALA A 309 13.05 -7.00 -9.25
C ALA A 309 12.04 -6.27 -10.15
N THR A 310 11.82 -4.99 -9.87
CA THR A 310 10.82 -4.19 -10.58
C THR A 310 11.13 -2.70 -10.54
N ARG A 311 10.70 -1.99 -11.59
CA ARG A 311 10.40 -0.56 -11.56
C ARG A 311 8.90 -0.42 -11.72
N TYR A 312 8.28 0.32 -10.80
CA TYR A 312 6.84 0.43 -10.75
C TYR A 312 6.34 1.63 -11.59
N ASN A 313 5.86 1.35 -12.80
CA ASN A 313 5.18 2.31 -13.69
C ASN A 313 5.97 3.57 -14.14
N THR A 314 7.31 3.55 -14.16
CA THR A 314 8.08 4.71 -14.63
C THR A 314 9.44 4.30 -15.19
N ASP A 315 9.92 5.09 -16.14
CA ASP A 315 11.29 5.02 -16.67
C ASP A 315 12.23 6.02 -15.98
N LEU A 316 11.69 6.93 -15.15
CA LEU A 316 12.49 7.92 -14.43
C LEU A 316 13.40 7.25 -13.39
N THR A 317 14.61 7.73 -13.29
CA THR A 317 15.51 7.43 -12.17
C THR A 317 15.07 8.17 -10.90
N TYR A 318 15.60 7.77 -9.76
CA TYR A 318 15.30 8.44 -8.49
C TYR A 318 15.72 9.91 -8.48
N GLU A 319 16.86 10.23 -9.05
CA GLU A 319 17.35 11.62 -9.12
C GLU A 319 16.53 12.47 -10.10
N GLU A 320 16.15 11.91 -11.27
CA GLU A 320 15.25 12.62 -12.19
C GLU A 320 13.90 12.90 -11.57
N TYR A 321 13.33 11.94 -10.82
CA TYR A 321 12.08 12.15 -10.10
C TYR A 321 12.19 13.25 -9.05
N LYS A 322 13.28 13.29 -8.28
CA LYS A 322 13.54 14.39 -7.34
C LYS A 322 13.56 15.76 -8.02
N GLN A 323 14.18 15.86 -9.20
CA GLN A 323 14.19 17.13 -9.95
C GLN A 323 12.78 17.56 -10.38
N VAL A 324 11.98 16.61 -10.89
CA VAL A 324 10.56 16.89 -11.22
C VAL A 324 9.80 17.41 -10.01
N VAL A 325 9.97 16.78 -8.84
CA VAL A 325 9.30 17.19 -7.61
C VAL A 325 9.76 18.58 -7.14
N LEU A 326 11.06 18.90 -7.25
CA LEU A 326 11.58 20.23 -6.91
C LEU A 326 11.05 21.33 -7.85
N GLU A 327 10.85 21.03 -9.13
CA GLU A 327 10.20 21.97 -10.06
C GLU A 327 8.73 22.21 -9.70
N GLU A 328 8.02 21.15 -9.31
CA GLU A 328 6.64 21.26 -8.82
C GLU A 328 6.54 22.05 -7.52
N GLU A 329 7.49 21.89 -6.61
CA GLU A 329 7.61 22.69 -5.39
C GLU A 329 7.65 24.18 -5.69
N GLN A 330 8.53 24.60 -6.60
CA GLN A 330 8.66 26.02 -6.98
C GLN A 330 7.35 26.57 -7.56
N LYS A 331 6.69 25.80 -8.43
CA LYS A 331 5.40 26.17 -9.01
C LYS A 331 4.32 26.27 -7.94
N ALA A 332 4.25 25.30 -7.02
CA ALA A 332 3.29 25.27 -5.94
C ALA A 332 3.47 26.46 -4.97
N LYS A 333 4.69 26.75 -4.55
CA LYS A 333 5.00 27.93 -3.70
C LYS A 333 4.63 29.24 -4.38
N SER A 334 4.94 29.39 -5.67
CA SER A 334 4.56 30.57 -6.45
C SER A 334 3.03 30.71 -6.55
N TYR A 335 2.32 29.59 -6.74
CA TYR A 335 0.86 29.58 -6.81
C TYR A 335 0.23 29.99 -5.47
N THR A 336 0.67 29.42 -4.34
CA THR A 336 0.15 29.77 -3.01
C THR A 336 0.31 31.26 -2.71
N THR A 337 1.48 31.82 -3.03
CA THR A 337 1.74 33.25 -2.84
C THR A 337 0.76 34.10 -3.66
N LYS A 338 0.54 33.75 -4.93
CA LYS A 338 -0.36 34.51 -5.82
C LYS A 338 -1.82 34.42 -5.38
N VAL A 339 -2.31 33.22 -5.08
CA VAL A 339 -3.72 33.01 -4.72
C VAL A 339 -4.03 33.65 -3.38
N ASN A 340 -3.16 33.52 -2.39
CA ASN A 340 -3.38 34.11 -1.07
C ASN A 340 -3.26 35.62 -1.05
N SER A 341 -2.52 36.24 -2.00
CA SER A 341 -2.40 37.69 -2.11
C SER A 341 -3.64 38.39 -2.68
N ASP A 342 -4.51 37.65 -3.36
CA ASP A 342 -5.73 38.17 -3.99
C ASP A 342 -6.98 37.54 -3.37
N LYS A 343 -7.78 38.36 -2.69
CA LYS A 343 -8.96 37.91 -1.95
C LYS A 343 -10.02 37.32 -2.87
N GLU A 344 -10.25 37.90 -4.03
CA GLU A 344 -11.26 37.42 -4.99
C GLU A 344 -10.84 36.07 -5.60
N ILE A 345 -9.56 35.93 -5.95
CA ILE A 345 -9.00 34.68 -6.45
C ILE A 345 -9.08 33.61 -5.34
N LYS A 346 -8.69 33.93 -4.11
CA LYS A 346 -8.72 33.02 -2.96
C LYS A 346 -10.14 32.50 -2.69
N GLU A 347 -11.14 33.39 -2.64
CA GLU A 347 -12.54 33.02 -2.39
C GLU A 347 -13.16 32.25 -3.57
N GLY A 348 -12.79 32.60 -4.81
CA GLY A 348 -13.27 31.92 -6.03
C GLY A 348 -12.65 30.55 -6.27
N THR A 349 -11.51 30.26 -5.68
CA THR A 349 -10.78 28.99 -5.87
C THR A 349 -11.21 27.99 -4.79
N LYS A 350 -11.84 26.88 -5.23
CA LYS A 350 -12.30 25.80 -4.33
C LYS A 350 -11.17 24.83 -3.97
N GLU A 351 -10.39 24.40 -4.96
CA GLU A 351 -9.32 23.40 -4.80
C GLU A 351 -8.09 23.85 -5.59
N SER A 352 -6.90 23.47 -5.11
CA SER A 352 -5.67 23.68 -5.86
C SER A 352 -5.53 22.69 -7.03
N ILE A 353 -4.94 23.16 -8.12
CA ILE A 353 -4.50 22.31 -9.24
C ILE A 353 -3.19 21.57 -8.94
N TYR A 354 -2.45 22.00 -7.93
CA TYR A 354 -1.17 21.41 -7.53
C TYR A 354 -1.34 20.40 -6.43
N HIS A 355 -0.67 19.27 -6.57
CA HIS A 355 -0.77 18.12 -5.67
C HIS A 355 -0.30 18.41 -4.23
N TYR A 356 0.70 19.27 -4.07
CA TYR A 356 1.31 19.60 -2.76
C TYR A 356 0.69 20.83 -2.07
N ILE A 357 -0.52 21.21 -2.44
CA ILE A 357 -1.22 22.32 -1.84
C ILE A 357 -2.57 21.86 -1.31
N TRP A 358 -2.91 22.25 -0.11
CA TRP A 358 -4.23 22.10 0.46
C TRP A 358 -4.82 23.45 0.87
N LYS A 359 -6.13 23.52 0.97
CA LYS A 359 -6.84 24.72 1.44
C LYS A 359 -7.20 24.52 2.91
N ASP A 360 -6.79 25.44 3.75
CA ASP A 360 -7.16 25.46 5.15
C ASP A 360 -8.64 25.87 5.27
N GLU A 361 -9.44 25.04 5.94
CA GLU A 361 -10.89 25.24 6.04
C GLU A 361 -11.26 26.42 6.94
N ASP A 362 -10.44 26.74 7.94
CA ASP A 362 -10.69 27.81 8.90
C ASP A 362 -10.29 29.18 8.36
N THR A 363 -9.15 29.29 7.73
CA THR A 363 -8.59 30.55 7.19
C THR A 363 -8.89 30.76 5.71
N GLY A 364 -9.26 29.70 5.00
CA GLY A 364 -9.40 29.68 3.54
C GLY A 364 -8.09 29.87 2.78
N GLU A 365 -6.94 29.82 3.44
CA GLU A 365 -5.65 29.97 2.82
C GLU A 365 -5.17 28.67 2.14
N PHE A 366 -4.45 28.84 1.02
CA PHE A 366 -3.77 27.76 0.36
C PHE A 366 -2.38 27.59 0.96
N ILE A 367 -2.07 26.39 1.45
CA ILE A 367 -0.84 26.07 2.18
C ILE A 367 -0.07 25.00 1.38
N PHE A 368 1.20 25.26 1.13
CA PHE A 368 2.12 24.28 0.57
C PHE A 368 2.47 23.24 1.64
N ASP A 369 2.43 21.95 1.28
CA ASP A 369 2.68 20.82 2.17
C ASP A 369 4.01 20.12 1.82
N PRO A 370 5.11 20.48 2.45
CA PRO A 370 6.41 19.89 2.19
C PRO A 370 6.49 18.42 2.64
N ASN A 371 5.71 18.03 3.65
CA ASN A 371 5.71 16.65 4.17
C ASN A 371 5.08 15.67 3.16
N ARG A 372 4.04 16.10 2.46
CA ARG A 372 3.44 15.32 1.37
C ARG A 372 4.42 15.13 0.22
N MET A 373 5.14 16.18 -0.15
CA MET A 373 6.18 16.12 -1.17
C MET A 373 7.29 15.13 -0.81
N LYS A 374 7.79 15.17 0.43
CA LYS A 374 8.80 14.24 0.93
C LYS A 374 8.30 12.80 0.94
N LEU A 375 7.04 12.59 1.29
CA LEU A 375 6.43 11.26 1.28
C LEU A 375 6.36 10.70 -0.14
N ASP A 376 6.08 11.52 -1.15
CA ASP A 376 6.08 11.08 -2.55
C ASP A 376 7.50 10.70 -3.02
N ILE A 377 8.52 11.46 -2.64
CA ILE A 377 9.93 11.12 -2.90
C ILE A 377 10.29 9.78 -2.23
N TYR A 378 9.89 9.58 -0.98
CA TYR A 378 10.10 8.33 -0.25
C TYR A 378 9.40 7.15 -0.92
N ASN A 379 8.13 7.29 -1.26
CA ASN A 379 7.36 6.24 -1.93
C ASN A 379 7.96 5.89 -3.29
N PHE A 380 8.41 6.90 -4.04
CA PHE A 380 9.11 6.66 -5.31
C PHE A 380 10.40 5.86 -5.09
N LYS A 381 11.21 6.23 -4.08
CA LYS A 381 12.43 5.49 -3.72
C LYS A 381 12.13 4.01 -3.47
N VAL A 382 11.12 3.72 -2.64
CA VAL A 382 10.75 2.33 -2.31
C VAL A 382 10.28 1.59 -3.56
N LEU A 383 9.34 2.15 -4.33
CA LEU A 383 8.67 1.45 -5.42
C LEU A 383 9.52 1.33 -6.69
N ASN A 384 10.36 2.32 -6.99
CA ASN A 384 11.02 2.44 -8.29
C ASN A 384 12.54 2.39 -8.25
N HIS A 385 13.16 2.60 -7.08
CA HIS A 385 14.62 2.53 -6.94
C HIS A 385 15.07 1.29 -6.18
N THR A 386 14.59 1.09 -4.95
CA THR A 386 15.04 0.00 -4.06
C THR A 386 14.95 -1.38 -4.72
N TYR A 387 13.80 -1.68 -5.32
CA TYR A 387 13.56 -2.98 -5.96
C TYR A 387 13.96 -3.07 -7.44
N SER A 388 14.43 -1.98 -8.05
CA SER A 388 14.75 -1.96 -9.48
C SER A 388 15.91 -2.87 -9.86
N LEU A 389 16.93 -2.92 -9.00
CA LEU A 389 18.13 -3.72 -9.18
C LEU A 389 18.54 -4.39 -7.87
N GLN A 390 19.13 -5.58 -7.95
CA GLN A 390 19.65 -6.30 -6.80
C GLN A 390 20.67 -5.49 -5.99
N VAL A 391 21.51 -4.70 -6.66
CA VAL A 391 22.50 -3.84 -5.99
C VAL A 391 21.85 -2.75 -5.16
N ASN A 392 20.74 -2.17 -5.62
CA ASN A 392 20.01 -1.13 -4.87
C ASN A 392 19.39 -1.73 -3.60
N LEU A 393 18.74 -2.90 -3.73
CA LEU A 393 18.20 -3.63 -2.58
C LEU A 393 19.29 -3.96 -1.56
N SER A 394 20.43 -4.46 -2.02
CA SER A 394 21.59 -4.78 -1.14
C SER A 394 22.12 -3.53 -0.43
N THR A 395 22.19 -2.41 -1.14
CA THR A 395 22.65 -1.14 -0.57
C THR A 395 21.72 -0.68 0.57
N GLU A 396 20.40 -0.79 0.39
CA GLU A 396 19.45 -0.42 1.45
C GLU A 396 19.53 -1.37 2.66
N TYR A 397 19.75 -2.67 2.47
CA TYR A 397 20.00 -3.59 3.56
C TYR A 397 21.27 -3.25 4.34
N ASN A 398 22.37 -2.96 3.64
CA ASN A 398 23.64 -2.59 4.27
C ASN A 398 23.50 -1.25 5.04
N LYS A 399 22.79 -0.26 4.49
CA LYS A 399 22.48 1.01 5.19
C LYS A 399 21.65 0.75 6.46
N ALA A 400 20.74 -0.21 6.43
CA ALA A 400 19.94 -0.61 7.58
C ALA A 400 20.74 -1.44 8.63
N GLY A 401 22.03 -1.70 8.39
CA GLY A 401 22.89 -2.48 9.30
C GLY A 401 22.63 -3.98 9.27
N MET A 402 22.18 -4.52 8.14
CA MET A 402 21.91 -5.96 7.93
C MET A 402 22.87 -6.53 6.89
N ALA A 403 23.49 -7.68 7.19
CA ALA A 403 24.34 -8.39 6.25
C ALA A 403 23.50 -9.12 5.22
N VAL A 404 23.62 -8.76 3.93
CA VAL A 404 22.79 -9.35 2.88
C VAL A 404 23.57 -10.26 1.95
N GLY A 405 23.10 -11.50 1.81
CA GLY A 405 23.47 -12.43 0.76
C GLY A 405 22.38 -12.49 -0.31
N CYS A 406 22.76 -12.32 -1.57
CA CYS A 406 21.82 -12.31 -2.69
C CYS A 406 21.92 -13.60 -3.50
N SER A 407 20.77 -14.16 -3.83
CA SER A 407 20.65 -15.34 -4.68
C SER A 407 19.49 -15.19 -5.67
N THR A 408 19.41 -16.09 -6.64
CA THR A 408 18.33 -16.11 -7.63
C THR A 408 17.64 -17.46 -7.63
N ASP A 409 16.31 -17.46 -7.48
CA ASP A 409 15.50 -18.66 -7.65
C ASP A 409 14.89 -18.71 -9.05
N LYS A 410 15.13 -19.81 -9.74
CA LYS A 410 14.63 -20.12 -11.10
C LYS A 410 13.39 -21.01 -11.07
N THR A 411 12.74 -21.18 -9.91
CA THR A 411 11.51 -21.98 -9.78
C THR A 411 10.50 -21.55 -10.84
N SER A 412 10.03 -22.52 -11.62
CA SER A 412 9.15 -22.23 -12.74
C SER A 412 7.70 -22.12 -12.30
N ASP A 413 6.90 -21.36 -13.07
CA ASP A 413 5.45 -21.16 -12.93
C ASP A 413 4.64 -22.48 -12.94
N LYS A 414 5.24 -23.58 -13.41
CA LYS A 414 4.61 -24.93 -13.45
C LYS A 414 4.10 -25.40 -12.09
N LEU A 415 4.64 -24.87 -10.98
CA LEU A 415 4.16 -25.18 -9.64
C LEU A 415 2.80 -24.51 -9.31
N LEU A 416 2.42 -23.48 -10.05
CA LEU A 416 1.15 -22.75 -9.86
C LEU A 416 0.13 -23.29 -10.88
N LYS A 417 -0.42 -24.47 -10.66
CA LYS A 417 -1.33 -25.17 -11.60
C LYS A 417 -2.61 -24.38 -11.99
N ASN A 418 -2.89 -23.22 -11.42
CA ASN A 418 -4.14 -22.48 -11.63
C ASN A 418 -3.98 -20.97 -11.91
N ASP A 419 -2.78 -20.47 -12.25
CA ASP A 419 -2.57 -19.04 -12.50
C ASP A 419 -2.95 -18.57 -13.93
N SER A 420 -3.50 -19.45 -14.77
CA SER A 420 -4.10 -19.02 -16.04
C SER A 420 -5.21 -17.96 -15.86
N ALA A 421 -5.76 -17.81 -14.66
CA ALA A 421 -6.79 -16.81 -14.38
C ALA A 421 -6.23 -15.38 -14.14
N ARG A 422 -4.96 -15.21 -13.79
CA ARG A 422 -4.39 -13.92 -13.35
C ARG A 422 -3.19 -13.39 -14.12
N THR A 423 -2.66 -14.11 -15.11
CA THR A 423 -1.64 -13.56 -16.00
C THR A 423 -2.19 -12.28 -16.65
N THR A 424 -1.55 -11.12 -16.44
CA THR A 424 -1.97 -9.89 -17.12
C THR A 424 -1.76 -10.04 -18.62
N PHE A 425 -2.40 -9.20 -19.42
CA PHE A 425 -2.17 -9.23 -20.87
C PHE A 425 -0.70 -8.94 -21.19
N LYS A 426 -0.06 -8.05 -20.44
CA LYS A 426 1.36 -7.75 -20.57
C LYS A 426 2.20 -9.02 -20.39
N ASP A 427 2.05 -9.71 -19.25
CA ASP A 427 2.80 -10.93 -18.98
C ASP A 427 2.53 -12.02 -20.03
N ALA A 428 1.26 -12.11 -20.46
CA ALA A 428 0.82 -13.10 -21.45
C ALA A 428 1.45 -12.86 -22.82
N ILE A 429 1.50 -11.61 -23.30
CA ILE A 429 2.02 -11.28 -24.63
C ILE A 429 3.56 -11.31 -24.65
N GLU A 430 4.23 -10.90 -23.56
CA GLU A 430 5.68 -11.02 -23.42
C GLU A 430 6.11 -12.49 -23.37
N GLU A 431 5.35 -13.34 -22.69
CA GLU A 431 5.58 -14.78 -22.70
C GLU A 431 5.32 -15.38 -24.08
N TYR A 432 4.24 -14.94 -24.75
CA TYR A 432 3.91 -15.36 -26.12
C TYR A 432 5.06 -15.02 -27.08
N ASP A 433 5.56 -13.79 -27.02
CA ASP A 433 6.71 -13.33 -27.82
C ASP A 433 7.96 -14.21 -27.56
N SER A 434 8.31 -14.44 -26.28
CA SER A 434 9.44 -15.29 -25.89
C SER A 434 9.32 -16.72 -26.44
N ILE A 435 8.11 -17.29 -26.47
CA ILE A 435 7.89 -18.63 -27.04
C ILE A 435 8.01 -18.59 -28.56
N MET A 436 7.47 -17.56 -29.22
CA MET A 436 7.55 -17.41 -30.67
C MET A 436 8.98 -17.22 -31.15
N GLN A 437 9.80 -16.43 -30.42
CA GLN A 437 11.23 -16.28 -30.71
C GLN A 437 11.99 -17.61 -30.58
N ARG A 438 11.66 -18.44 -29.56
CA ARG A 438 12.24 -19.78 -29.44
C ARG A 438 11.84 -20.70 -30.60
N LYS A 439 10.59 -20.57 -31.10
CA LYS A 439 10.10 -21.32 -32.23
C LYS A 439 10.85 -20.97 -33.52
N GLU A 440 11.09 -19.69 -33.76
CA GLU A 440 11.90 -19.21 -34.90
C GLU A 440 13.37 -19.65 -34.79
N GLY A 441 13.93 -19.69 -33.57
CA GLY A 441 15.29 -20.16 -33.26
C GLY A 441 15.44 -21.68 -33.17
N MET A 442 14.44 -22.48 -33.57
CA MET A 442 14.42 -23.96 -33.52
C MET A 442 14.61 -24.58 -32.10
N VAL A 443 14.33 -23.84 -31.03
CA VAL A 443 14.45 -24.28 -29.62
C VAL A 443 13.07 -24.46 -28.97
N PHE A 444 12.10 -24.87 -29.75
CA PHE A 444 10.70 -25.04 -29.30
C PHE A 444 10.52 -26.38 -28.58
N SER A 445 9.94 -26.35 -27.37
CA SER A 445 9.64 -27.54 -26.57
C SER A 445 8.17 -27.94 -26.64
N LEU A 446 7.85 -29.23 -26.35
CA LEU A 446 6.46 -29.69 -26.24
C LEU A 446 5.64 -28.85 -25.23
N THR A 447 6.26 -28.42 -24.16
CA THR A 447 5.63 -27.57 -23.13
C THR A 447 5.32 -26.17 -23.62
N ASP A 448 6.02 -25.65 -24.66
CA ASP A 448 5.74 -24.36 -25.27
C ASP A 448 4.42 -24.39 -26.07
N GLY A 449 4.12 -25.54 -26.71
CA GLY A 449 2.84 -25.75 -27.41
C GLY A 449 1.63 -25.68 -26.47
N ASP A 450 1.69 -26.37 -25.33
CA ASP A 450 0.64 -26.36 -24.32
C ASP A 450 0.45 -24.97 -23.73
N ARG A 451 1.57 -24.24 -23.51
CA ARG A 451 1.52 -22.89 -22.98
C ARG A 451 0.92 -21.89 -23.95
N LEU A 452 1.26 -21.95 -25.23
CA LEU A 452 0.62 -21.14 -26.29
C LEU A 452 -0.89 -21.38 -26.35
N ALA A 453 -1.34 -22.65 -26.20
CA ALA A 453 -2.75 -22.98 -26.21
C ALA A 453 -3.48 -22.33 -25.00
N LEU A 454 -2.87 -22.34 -23.82
CA LEU A 454 -3.41 -21.68 -22.62
C LEU A 454 -3.47 -20.16 -22.77
N LEU A 455 -2.44 -19.52 -23.30
CA LEU A 455 -2.40 -18.07 -23.54
C LEU A 455 -3.47 -17.65 -24.55
N LYS A 456 -3.65 -18.40 -25.65
CA LYS A 456 -4.72 -18.18 -26.65
C LYS A 456 -6.11 -18.40 -26.07
N LYS A 457 -6.29 -19.37 -25.20
CA LYS A 457 -7.57 -19.62 -24.53
C LYS A 457 -7.95 -18.45 -23.62
N LYS A 458 -6.96 -17.85 -22.94
CA LYS A 458 -7.18 -16.72 -22.04
C LYS A 458 -7.41 -15.41 -22.78
N TYR A 459 -6.57 -15.12 -23.75
CA TYR A 459 -6.64 -13.93 -24.60
C TYR A 459 -6.81 -14.38 -26.05
N SER A 460 -8.05 -14.56 -26.48
CA SER A 460 -8.37 -15.08 -27.83
C SER A 460 -7.72 -14.27 -28.95
N TYR A 461 -7.48 -13.00 -28.71
CA TYR A 461 -6.87 -12.06 -29.64
C TYR A 461 -5.33 -11.94 -29.53
N ILE A 462 -4.66 -12.70 -28.64
CA ILE A 462 -3.22 -12.56 -28.38
C ILE A 462 -2.36 -12.86 -29.62
N LYS A 463 -2.80 -13.85 -30.42
CA LYS A 463 -2.15 -14.19 -31.69
C LYS A 463 -2.24 -13.04 -32.68
N ASP A 464 -3.45 -12.52 -32.87
CA ASP A 464 -3.71 -11.43 -33.82
C ASP A 464 -2.99 -10.14 -33.36
N ALA A 465 -2.97 -9.86 -32.05
CA ALA A 465 -2.19 -8.77 -31.49
C ALA A 465 -0.70 -8.88 -31.80
N TYR A 466 -0.12 -10.08 -31.63
CA TYR A 466 1.28 -10.33 -31.92
C TYR A 466 1.59 -10.21 -33.42
N GLU A 467 0.78 -10.84 -34.28
CA GLU A 467 1.02 -10.93 -35.73
C GLU A 467 0.69 -9.61 -36.47
N LEU A 468 -0.34 -8.88 -36.07
CA LEU A 468 -0.81 -7.69 -36.78
C LEU A 468 -0.25 -6.37 -36.22
N LEU A 469 -0.02 -6.28 -34.91
CA LEU A 469 0.49 -5.05 -34.29
C LEU A 469 2.00 -5.13 -34.02
N GLY A 470 2.51 -6.31 -33.69
CA GLY A 470 3.90 -6.49 -33.26
C GLY A 470 4.16 -5.98 -31.83
N MET A 471 5.26 -6.42 -31.24
CA MET A 471 5.60 -6.10 -29.84
C MET A 471 5.89 -4.61 -29.62
N GLU A 472 6.45 -3.92 -30.62
CA GLU A 472 6.77 -2.49 -30.52
C GLU A 472 5.52 -1.65 -30.34
N GLN A 473 4.51 -1.82 -31.19
CA GLN A 473 3.24 -1.09 -31.10
C GLN A 473 2.45 -1.46 -29.84
N ILE A 474 2.52 -2.73 -29.40
CA ILE A 474 1.87 -3.16 -28.14
C ILE A 474 2.51 -2.47 -26.94
N ARG A 475 3.84 -2.26 -26.93
CA ARG A 475 4.56 -1.50 -25.89
C ARG A 475 4.18 -0.03 -25.88
N GLU A 476 4.10 0.61 -27.06
CA GLU A 476 3.64 2.00 -27.21
C GLU A 476 2.23 2.19 -26.64
N LEU A 477 1.35 1.22 -26.85
CA LEU A 477 -0.01 1.18 -26.29
C LEU A 477 -0.02 0.83 -24.78
N LYS A 478 1.15 0.73 -24.13
CA LYS A 478 1.29 0.40 -22.69
C LYS A 478 0.49 -0.83 -22.29
N TYR A 479 0.34 -1.80 -23.18
CA TYR A 479 -0.39 -3.06 -22.97
C TYR A 479 -1.88 -2.88 -22.63
N HIS A 480 -2.49 -1.73 -22.93
CA HIS A 480 -3.90 -1.49 -22.67
C HIS A 480 -4.79 -2.37 -23.57
N THR A 481 -5.36 -3.42 -22.98
CA THR A 481 -6.15 -4.45 -23.69
C THR A 481 -7.29 -3.87 -24.52
N SER A 482 -7.98 -2.85 -24.01
CA SER A 482 -9.06 -2.18 -24.72
C SER A 482 -8.57 -1.42 -25.97
N HIS A 483 -7.39 -0.79 -25.92
CA HIS A 483 -6.80 -0.09 -27.08
C HIS A 483 -6.30 -1.09 -28.12
N ILE A 484 -5.66 -2.18 -27.67
CA ILE A 484 -5.17 -3.26 -28.52
C ILE A 484 -6.33 -3.93 -29.26
N GLN A 485 -7.39 -4.31 -28.55
CA GLN A 485 -8.56 -4.94 -29.16
C GLN A 485 -9.24 -4.02 -30.20
N ARG A 486 -9.32 -2.72 -29.93
CA ARG A 486 -9.89 -1.74 -30.87
C ARG A 486 -9.04 -1.62 -32.13
N LEU A 487 -7.71 -1.55 -31.99
CA LEU A 487 -6.81 -1.55 -33.14
C LEU A 487 -6.93 -2.83 -33.96
N LEU A 488 -7.04 -3.99 -33.33
CA LEU A 488 -7.25 -5.26 -34.03
C LEU A 488 -8.59 -5.29 -34.75
N ILE A 489 -9.65 -4.78 -34.13
CA ILE A 489 -10.94 -4.60 -34.79
C ILE A 489 -10.77 -3.65 -35.98
N SER A 490 -9.99 -2.59 -35.83
CA SER A 490 -9.75 -1.60 -36.90
C SER A 490 -8.90 -2.14 -38.06
N ILE A 491 -8.14 -3.19 -37.90
CA ILE A 491 -7.30 -3.82 -38.93
C ILE A 491 -8.01 -5.00 -39.60
N SER A 492 -9.04 -5.60 -38.96
CA SER A 492 -9.77 -6.75 -39.51
C SER A 492 -10.79 -6.34 -40.61
N GLU A 493 -11.04 -7.20 -41.62
CA GLU A 493 -11.99 -6.95 -42.70
C GLU A 493 -13.46 -6.76 -42.24
N LYS A 494 -13.78 -6.99 -40.95
CA LYS A 494 -15.05 -6.61 -40.31
C LYS A 494 -15.15 -5.11 -39.99
N MET A 495 -14.20 -4.33 -40.41
CA MET A 495 -13.94 -2.93 -40.09
C MET A 495 -15.01 -1.92 -40.45
N ASP A 496 -15.72 -2.14 -41.51
CA ASP A 496 -16.62 -1.09 -42.08
C ASP A 496 -17.66 -0.60 -41.07
N ASN A 497 -18.03 -1.45 -40.15
CA ASN A 497 -19.08 -1.19 -39.19
C ASN A 497 -18.59 -0.53 -37.88
N ASN A 498 -17.42 -0.89 -37.37
CA ASN A 498 -16.88 -0.30 -36.14
C ASN A 498 -16.11 1.01 -36.41
N ALA A 499 -15.57 1.20 -37.64
CA ALA A 499 -14.96 2.45 -38.06
C ALA A 499 -15.96 3.60 -38.10
N LYS A 500 -17.21 3.33 -38.51
CA LYS A 500 -18.30 4.33 -38.47
C LYS A 500 -18.68 4.72 -37.05
N LEU A 501 -18.64 3.78 -36.10
CA LEU A 501 -18.85 4.03 -34.66
C LEU A 501 -17.76 4.93 -34.10
N LEU A 502 -16.52 4.69 -34.49
CA LEU A 502 -15.35 5.47 -34.07
C LEU A 502 -15.35 6.89 -34.67
N LEU A 503 -15.85 7.05 -35.88
CA LEU A 503 -15.92 8.34 -36.58
C LEU A 503 -17.06 9.24 -36.09
N THR A 504 -18.10 8.70 -35.46
CA THR A 504 -19.23 9.49 -34.92
C THR A 504 -18.99 10.00 -33.50
N ILE A 505 -18.07 9.44 -32.75
CA ILE A 505 -17.70 9.93 -31.40
C ILE A 505 -17.08 11.34 -31.43
N PRO A 506 -16.30 11.76 -32.44
CA PRO A 506 -15.82 13.14 -32.55
C PRO A 506 -16.91 14.22 -32.64
N ALA A 507 -18.17 13.85 -32.87
CA ALA A 507 -19.29 14.80 -32.83
C ALA A 507 -19.57 15.34 -31.43
N PHE A 508 -19.06 14.67 -30.36
CA PHE A 508 -19.24 15.09 -28.97
C PHE A 508 -18.01 15.82 -28.47
N ARG A 509 -18.19 17.04 -27.98
CA ARG A 509 -17.10 17.88 -27.48
C ARG A 509 -16.83 17.63 -26.01
N ILE A 510 -15.55 17.62 -25.64
CA ILE A 510 -15.13 17.51 -24.24
C ILE A 510 -15.63 18.74 -23.47
N GLY A 511 -16.18 18.53 -22.27
CA GLY A 511 -16.75 19.58 -21.43
C GLY A 511 -18.20 19.95 -21.76
N GLU A 512 -18.76 19.43 -22.87
CA GLU A 512 -20.14 19.70 -23.27
C GLU A 512 -21.13 18.80 -22.53
N PHE A 513 -22.25 19.39 -22.09
CA PHE A 513 -23.37 18.65 -21.53
C PHE A 513 -24.22 18.08 -22.65
N ILE A 514 -24.43 16.78 -22.65
CA ILE A 514 -25.23 16.08 -23.64
C ILE A 514 -26.40 15.37 -22.96
N PRO A 515 -27.63 15.59 -23.35
CA PRO A 515 -28.79 14.86 -22.85
C PRO A 515 -28.63 13.35 -23.01
N SER A 516 -29.11 12.60 -22.02
CA SER A 516 -29.05 11.13 -22.06
C SER A 516 -29.80 10.52 -23.24
N ALA A 517 -30.84 11.19 -23.73
CA ALA A 517 -31.58 10.79 -24.91
C ALA A 517 -30.71 10.89 -26.18
N ASP A 518 -30.03 12.02 -26.38
CA ASP A 518 -29.21 12.27 -27.56
C ASP A 518 -28.04 11.29 -27.67
N ILE A 519 -27.42 10.91 -26.54
CA ILE A 519 -26.39 9.87 -26.51
C ILE A 519 -26.98 8.52 -26.96
N LYS A 520 -28.16 8.16 -26.44
CA LYS A 520 -28.81 6.89 -26.77
C LYS A 520 -29.26 6.87 -28.23
N ASP A 521 -29.80 7.96 -28.76
CA ASP A 521 -30.27 8.05 -30.12
C ASP A 521 -29.11 7.95 -31.12
N CYS A 522 -27.99 8.61 -30.81
CA CYS A 522 -26.76 8.47 -31.56
C CYS A 522 -26.26 7.02 -31.60
N LEU A 523 -26.18 6.36 -30.42
CA LEU A 523 -25.75 4.98 -30.35
C LEU A 523 -26.72 4.00 -31.02
N ASN A 524 -28.05 4.22 -30.92
CA ASN A 524 -29.04 3.40 -31.58
C ASN A 524 -28.97 3.57 -33.12
N SER A 525 -28.71 4.77 -33.61
CA SER A 525 -28.46 5.01 -35.04
C SER A 525 -27.26 4.22 -35.54
N ILE A 526 -26.19 4.22 -34.76
CA ILE A 526 -24.98 3.45 -35.04
C ILE A 526 -25.29 1.95 -35.03
N TYR A 527 -26.00 1.45 -34.00
CA TYR A 527 -26.41 0.04 -33.90
C TYR A 527 -27.26 -0.40 -35.10
N GLY A 528 -28.20 0.46 -35.54
CA GLY A 528 -29.00 0.23 -36.78
C GLY A 528 -28.12 0.10 -38.02
N THR A 529 -27.13 0.98 -38.18
CA THR A 529 -26.18 0.96 -39.30
C THR A 529 -25.28 -0.29 -39.25
N LEU A 530 -24.94 -0.77 -38.05
CA LEU A 530 -24.06 -1.93 -37.83
C LEU A 530 -24.80 -3.28 -37.82
N GLY A 531 -26.14 -3.29 -37.91
CA GLY A 531 -26.94 -4.51 -37.77
C GLY A 531 -26.87 -5.16 -36.38
N ILE A 532 -26.51 -4.40 -35.34
CA ILE A 532 -26.45 -4.89 -33.95
C ILE A 532 -27.89 -4.98 -33.42
N LYS A 533 -28.30 -6.18 -33.02
CA LYS A 533 -29.62 -6.40 -32.40
C LYS A 533 -29.58 -5.97 -30.92
N GLY A 534 -30.39 -4.99 -30.57
CA GLY A 534 -30.52 -4.49 -29.19
C GLY A 534 -30.71 -2.97 -29.15
N LYS A 535 -31.04 -2.44 -27.95
CA LYS A 535 -31.10 -0.99 -27.70
C LYS A 535 -29.83 -0.55 -26.98
N ALA A 536 -29.23 0.52 -27.47
CA ALA A 536 -28.04 1.10 -26.86
C ALA A 536 -28.31 1.63 -25.44
N SER A 537 -27.36 1.45 -24.56
CA SER A 537 -27.35 1.96 -23.18
C SER A 537 -26.26 3.02 -23.00
N ILE A 538 -26.38 3.82 -21.94
CA ILE A 538 -25.31 4.77 -21.59
C ILE A 538 -24.00 4.05 -21.23
N LYS A 539 -24.09 2.82 -20.69
CA LYS A 539 -22.89 2.02 -20.40
C LYS A 539 -22.08 1.71 -21.66
N ASP A 540 -22.73 1.53 -22.78
CA ASP A 540 -22.04 1.29 -24.05
C ASP A 540 -21.24 2.52 -24.49
N PHE A 541 -21.68 3.74 -24.12
CA PHE A 541 -20.93 4.96 -24.36
C PHE A 541 -19.73 5.13 -23.41
N GLU A 542 -19.82 4.59 -22.19
CA GLU A 542 -18.71 4.61 -21.23
C GLU A 542 -17.47 3.83 -21.72
N ASP A 543 -17.64 2.90 -22.65
CA ASP A 543 -16.51 2.22 -23.29
C ASP A 543 -15.65 3.17 -24.13
N TYR A 544 -16.25 4.22 -24.68
CA TYR A 544 -15.60 5.16 -25.62
C TYR A 544 -15.25 6.51 -25.00
N ALA A 545 -15.91 6.90 -23.92
CA ALA A 545 -15.70 8.18 -23.26
C ALA A 545 -15.77 8.03 -21.74
N LYS A 546 -15.03 8.86 -21.01
CA LYS A 546 -15.28 9.06 -19.58
C LYS A 546 -16.31 10.16 -19.42
N ILE A 547 -17.42 9.83 -18.81
CA ILE A 547 -18.56 10.72 -18.63
C ILE A 547 -18.85 10.95 -17.15
N LYS A 548 -19.38 12.12 -16.84
CA LYS A 548 -19.87 12.49 -15.49
C LYS A 548 -21.36 12.81 -15.60
N GLU A 549 -22.18 12.14 -14.79
CA GLU A 549 -23.60 12.45 -14.74
C GLU A 549 -23.84 13.91 -14.30
N ALA A 550 -24.72 14.60 -15.00
CA ALA A 550 -25.10 15.98 -14.72
C ALA A 550 -26.58 16.20 -15.01
N ARG A 551 -27.14 17.26 -14.48
CA ARG A 551 -28.50 17.72 -14.80
C ARG A 551 -28.44 19.18 -15.21
N LYS A 552 -29.07 19.52 -16.32
CA LYS A 552 -29.16 20.90 -16.83
C LYS A 552 -30.60 21.27 -17.14
N ARG A 553 -30.96 22.53 -16.92
CA ARG A 553 -32.27 23.03 -17.28
C ARG A 553 -32.25 23.43 -18.77
N ILE A 554 -33.07 22.76 -19.58
CA ILE A 554 -33.22 23.02 -20.99
C ILE A 554 -34.73 23.28 -21.23
N ASP A 555 -35.09 24.38 -21.83
CA ASP A 555 -36.47 24.79 -22.10
C ASP A 555 -37.40 24.71 -20.87
N GLY A 556 -36.86 25.13 -19.70
CA GLY A 556 -37.61 25.15 -18.44
C GLY A 556 -37.74 23.78 -17.74
N LYS A 557 -37.34 22.66 -18.37
CA LYS A 557 -37.38 21.30 -17.81
C LYS A 557 -36.00 20.85 -17.37
N GLN A 558 -35.93 20.15 -16.27
CA GLN A 558 -34.68 19.54 -15.79
C GLN A 558 -34.38 18.26 -16.60
N VAL A 559 -33.33 18.30 -17.40
CA VAL A 559 -32.89 17.19 -18.26
C VAL A 559 -31.69 16.50 -17.62
N ARG A 560 -31.77 15.18 -17.54
CA ARG A 560 -30.64 14.32 -17.15
C ARG A 560 -29.74 14.11 -18.37
N GLY A 561 -28.43 14.26 -18.18
CA GLY A 561 -27.43 14.06 -19.22
C GLY A 561 -26.06 13.81 -18.64
N TYR A 562 -25.05 13.94 -19.45
CA TYR A 562 -23.66 13.65 -19.11
C TYR A 562 -22.72 14.70 -19.67
N ILE A 563 -21.66 14.98 -18.94
CA ILE A 563 -20.54 15.82 -19.40
C ILE A 563 -19.40 14.88 -19.77
N ILE A 564 -18.89 15.01 -21.00
CA ILE A 564 -17.75 14.24 -21.47
C ILE A 564 -16.49 14.83 -20.85
N GLN A 565 -15.80 14.05 -20.02
CA GLN A 565 -14.56 14.45 -19.39
C GLN A 565 -13.36 14.25 -20.33
N TYR A 566 -13.32 13.13 -21.03
CA TYR A 566 -12.41 12.88 -22.15
C TYR A 566 -12.92 11.73 -23.02
N ILE A 567 -12.48 11.70 -24.27
CA ILE A 567 -12.76 10.64 -25.23
C ILE A 567 -11.60 9.67 -25.21
N LYS A 568 -11.87 8.38 -24.94
CA LYS A 568 -10.86 7.33 -24.81
C LYS A 568 -10.20 6.94 -26.14
N ILE A 569 -10.70 7.50 -27.24
CA ILE A 569 -10.24 7.25 -28.63
C ILE A 569 -9.78 8.57 -29.19
N LYS A 570 -8.54 8.62 -29.61
CA LYS A 570 -7.99 9.62 -30.53
C LYS A 570 -7.79 8.98 -31.87
#